data_21a9954bdfbe42441801b1abe26b68a9
#
_entry.id   21a9954bdfbe42441801b1abe26b68a9
#
_cell.length_a   1.000
_cell.length_b   1.000
_cell.length_c   1.000
_cell.angle_alpha   90.00
_cell.angle_beta   90.00
_cell.angle_gamma   90.00
#
_symmetry.space_group_name_H-M   'P 1'
#
loop_
_entity.id
_entity.type
_entity.pdbx_description
1 polymer ?
#
loop_
_entity_poly.entity_id
_entity_poly.type
_entity_poly.pdbx_seq_one_letter_code
_entity_poly.pdbx_strand_id
1 'polypeptide(L)'
;QPKPTTSLDFLKQFNVSKTAKIIDIGGGDSYLVDNLLEMGYQNITVLDISEAALDKAKQRLGMKASKVKWIVADAADFKPTEKYDFWHDRAAFHFLTRDSEVESYIDTVQQSMCPHGILIIGTFSTNGPKKCSGIDIRQYSEESMVAQLKKYFHKVKCFTIDHITPSGATQNYIFCSFRKM
;
A
#
# COMPACT_ATOMS: atom_id res chain seq x y z
N GLN A 1 2.05 -7.96 -11.71
CA GLN A 1 0.66 -8.34 -12.05
C GLN A 1 0.02 -7.18 -12.82
N PRO A 2 -0.28 -7.32 -14.14
CA PRO A 2 -0.78 -6.21 -14.97
C PRO A 2 -2.08 -5.59 -14.44
N LYS A 3 -2.93 -6.39 -13.76
CA LYS A 3 -4.15 -5.91 -13.13
C LYS A 3 -4.16 -6.32 -11.64
N PRO A 4 -3.89 -5.41 -10.72
CA PRO A 4 -3.90 -5.67 -9.28
C PRO A 4 -5.35 -5.70 -8.75
N THR A 5 -6.10 -6.75 -9.09
CA THR A 5 -7.55 -6.87 -8.89
C THR A 5 -7.93 -6.62 -7.43
N THR A 6 -7.23 -7.24 -6.48
CA THR A 6 -7.51 -7.06 -5.04
C THR A 6 -7.42 -5.59 -4.61
N SER A 7 -6.38 -4.87 -5.05
CA SER A 7 -6.22 -3.44 -4.73
C SER A 7 -7.31 -2.59 -5.37
N LEU A 8 -7.68 -2.90 -6.62
CA LEU A 8 -8.74 -2.17 -7.34
C LEU A 8 -10.13 -2.43 -6.76
N ASP A 9 -10.38 -3.63 -6.24
CA ASP A 9 -11.66 -3.98 -5.63
C ASP A 9 -11.90 -3.22 -4.31
N PHE A 10 -10.85 -2.89 -3.55
CA PHE A 10 -10.99 -2.00 -2.40
C PHE A 10 -11.49 -0.60 -2.79
N LEU A 11 -10.97 -0.03 -3.87
CA LEU A 11 -11.42 1.29 -4.33
C LEU A 11 -12.92 1.28 -4.68
N LYS A 12 -13.40 0.20 -5.29
CA LYS A 12 -14.83 0.01 -5.61
C LYS A 12 -15.65 -0.23 -4.33
N GLN A 13 -15.18 -1.12 -3.45
CA GLN A 13 -15.86 -1.47 -2.19
C GLN A 13 -16.11 -0.23 -1.33
N PHE A 14 -15.16 0.68 -1.27
CA PHE A 14 -15.26 1.90 -0.47
C PHE A 14 -15.81 3.11 -1.26
N ASN A 15 -16.23 2.93 -2.51
CA ASN A 15 -16.74 4.00 -3.38
C ASN A 15 -15.81 5.22 -3.39
N VAL A 16 -14.49 4.98 -3.51
CA VAL A 16 -13.49 6.04 -3.46
C VAL A 16 -13.73 7.05 -4.59
N SER A 17 -13.87 8.33 -4.23
CA SER A 17 -14.09 9.41 -5.19
C SER A 17 -12.93 9.52 -6.20
N LYS A 18 -13.22 9.89 -7.45
CA LYS A 18 -12.17 10.15 -8.45
C LYS A 18 -11.29 11.36 -8.12
N THR A 19 -11.76 12.23 -7.25
CA THR A 19 -11.02 13.39 -6.73
C THR A 19 -10.34 13.13 -5.39
N ALA A 20 -10.52 11.92 -4.80
CA ALA A 20 -9.85 11.55 -3.56
C ALA A 20 -8.34 11.55 -3.73
N LYS A 21 -7.63 11.98 -2.69
CA LYS A 21 -6.18 11.90 -2.64
C LYS A 21 -5.74 10.49 -2.24
N ILE A 22 -5.10 9.81 -3.17
CA ILE A 22 -4.63 8.43 -3.04
C ILE A 22 -3.11 8.43 -2.92
N ILE A 23 -2.59 7.66 -1.96
CA ILE A 23 -1.16 7.33 -1.91
C ILE A 23 -0.96 5.81 -1.99
N ASP A 24 -0.01 5.39 -2.83
CA ASP A 24 0.44 4.00 -2.99
C ASP A 24 1.87 3.87 -2.46
N ILE A 25 2.04 3.19 -1.34
CA ILE A 25 3.31 2.98 -0.65
C ILE A 25 3.98 1.73 -1.18
N GLY A 26 5.26 1.84 -1.55
CA GLY A 26 5.98 0.76 -2.23
C GLY A 26 5.41 0.50 -3.63
N GLY A 27 4.83 1.53 -4.24
CA GLY A 27 4.16 1.42 -5.54
C GLY A 27 5.10 1.13 -6.71
N GLY A 28 6.37 1.49 -6.59
CA GLY A 28 7.49 1.14 -7.47
C GLY A 28 7.10 0.84 -8.91
N ASP A 29 7.41 -0.37 -9.37
CA ASP A 29 7.04 -0.87 -10.71
C ASP A 29 5.66 -1.56 -10.73
N SER A 30 4.77 -1.21 -9.79
CA SER A 30 3.39 -1.69 -9.76
C SER A 30 2.55 -1.09 -10.89
N TYR A 31 1.59 -1.89 -11.40
CA TYR A 31 0.58 -1.42 -12.37
C TYR A 31 -0.66 -0.79 -11.71
N LEU A 32 -0.65 -0.56 -10.39
CA LEU A 32 -1.79 0.07 -9.72
C LEU A 32 -2.00 1.49 -10.24
N VAL A 33 -0.94 2.27 -10.35
CA VAL A 33 -0.99 3.66 -10.84
C VAL A 33 -1.54 3.75 -12.27
N ASP A 34 -1.18 2.82 -13.15
CA ASP A 34 -1.71 2.74 -14.52
C ASP A 34 -3.23 2.57 -14.51
N ASN A 35 -3.70 1.60 -13.74
CA ASN A 35 -5.14 1.31 -13.61
C ASN A 35 -5.90 2.47 -12.93
N LEU A 36 -5.31 3.13 -11.93
CA LEU A 36 -5.92 4.31 -11.29
C LEU A 36 -6.13 5.44 -12.30
N LEU A 37 -5.12 5.73 -13.12
CA LEU A 37 -5.22 6.75 -14.17
C LEU A 37 -6.28 6.39 -15.23
N GLU A 38 -6.34 5.12 -15.66
CA GLU A 38 -7.36 4.63 -16.60
C GLU A 38 -8.77 4.70 -16.02
N MET A 39 -8.91 4.48 -14.71
CA MET A 39 -10.19 4.62 -14.01
C MET A 39 -10.57 6.09 -13.75
N GLY A 40 -9.73 7.06 -14.09
CA GLY A 40 -10.01 8.49 -13.99
C GLY A 40 -9.74 9.09 -12.61
N TYR A 41 -8.93 8.44 -11.75
CA TYR A 41 -8.47 9.07 -10.51
C TYR A 41 -7.49 10.21 -10.82
N GLN A 42 -7.63 11.35 -10.11
CA GLN A 42 -6.96 12.60 -10.45
C GLN A 42 -5.80 12.96 -9.51
N ASN A 43 -5.84 12.51 -8.26
CA ASN A 43 -4.88 12.90 -7.22
C ASN A 43 -4.14 11.66 -6.71
N ILE A 44 -3.15 11.21 -7.46
CA ILE A 44 -2.40 10.00 -7.19
C ILE A 44 -0.97 10.36 -6.78
N THR A 45 -0.54 9.83 -5.66
CA THR A 45 0.86 9.86 -5.20
C THR A 45 1.40 8.43 -5.17
N VAL A 46 2.59 8.21 -5.70
CA VAL A 46 3.31 6.95 -5.60
C VAL A 46 4.61 7.19 -4.86
N LEU A 47 4.83 6.42 -3.81
CA LEU A 47 6.05 6.45 -3.01
C LEU A 47 6.77 5.12 -3.12
N ASP A 48 8.07 5.17 -3.33
CA ASP A 48 8.95 4.01 -3.25
C ASP A 48 10.34 4.43 -2.80
N ILE A 49 11.05 3.53 -2.14
CA ILE A 49 12.46 3.73 -1.77
C ILE A 49 13.38 3.64 -3.01
N SER A 50 12.94 2.91 -4.03
CA SER A 50 13.69 2.69 -5.27
C SER A 50 13.35 3.71 -6.34
N GLU A 51 14.22 4.68 -6.55
CA GLU A 51 14.11 5.63 -7.66
C GLU A 51 14.04 4.92 -9.01
N ALA A 52 14.86 3.87 -9.20
CA ALA A 52 14.87 3.10 -10.44
C ALA A 52 13.52 2.41 -10.73
N ALA A 53 12.80 1.97 -9.69
CA ALA A 53 11.47 1.38 -9.86
C ALA A 53 10.44 2.45 -10.26
N LEU A 54 10.49 3.64 -9.65
CA LEU A 54 9.64 4.77 -10.03
C LEU A 54 9.93 5.23 -11.47
N ASP A 55 11.19 5.26 -11.89
CA ASP A 55 11.56 5.67 -13.24
C ASP A 55 11.06 4.69 -14.30
N LYS A 56 11.07 3.40 -14.03
CA LYS A 56 10.41 2.40 -14.91
C LYS A 56 8.92 2.66 -15.05
N ALA A 57 8.23 2.96 -13.94
CA ALA A 57 6.81 3.29 -13.98
C ALA A 57 6.53 4.57 -14.78
N LYS A 58 7.35 5.63 -14.59
CA LYS A 58 7.25 6.88 -15.35
C LYS A 58 7.47 6.65 -16.85
N GLN A 59 8.49 5.86 -17.21
CA GLN A 59 8.76 5.52 -18.63
C GLN A 59 7.59 4.76 -19.24
N ARG A 60 7.02 3.78 -18.54
CA ARG A 60 5.85 3.01 -18.99
C ARG A 60 4.62 3.90 -19.20
N LEU A 61 4.37 4.86 -18.31
CA LEU A 61 3.25 5.78 -18.38
C LEU A 61 3.42 6.88 -19.43
N GLY A 62 4.65 7.20 -19.83
CA GLY A 62 4.94 8.26 -20.77
C GLY A 62 4.39 9.62 -20.30
N MET A 63 3.67 10.33 -21.15
CA MET A 63 3.08 11.64 -20.81
C MET A 63 2.12 11.59 -19.61
N LYS A 64 1.47 10.46 -19.35
CA LYS A 64 0.56 10.32 -18.20
C LYS A 64 1.30 10.42 -16.85
N ALA A 65 2.62 10.17 -16.81
CA ALA A 65 3.43 10.27 -15.59
C ALA A 65 3.38 11.66 -14.95
N SER A 66 3.17 12.72 -15.74
CA SER A 66 3.03 14.10 -15.25
C SER A 66 1.78 14.33 -14.38
N LYS A 67 0.81 13.42 -14.43
CA LYS A 67 -0.43 13.47 -13.63
C LYS A 67 -0.28 12.83 -12.25
N VAL A 68 0.89 12.27 -11.95
CA VAL A 68 1.16 11.52 -10.71
C VAL A 68 2.26 12.25 -9.93
N LYS A 69 2.10 12.34 -8.62
CA LYS A 69 3.13 12.80 -7.71
C LYS A 69 4.04 11.63 -7.35
N TRP A 70 5.32 11.75 -7.65
CA TRP A 70 6.33 10.72 -7.38
C TRP A 70 7.20 11.11 -6.21
N ILE A 71 7.39 10.21 -5.24
CA ILE A 71 8.18 10.45 -4.04
C ILE A 71 9.18 9.30 -3.87
N VAL A 72 10.46 9.63 -3.85
CA VAL A 72 11.53 8.71 -3.46
C VAL A 72 11.76 8.89 -1.96
N ALA A 73 11.33 7.92 -1.15
CA ALA A 73 11.51 7.95 0.30
C ALA A 73 11.38 6.55 0.90
N ASP A 74 11.99 6.36 2.07
CA ASP A 74 11.69 5.23 2.93
C ASP A 74 10.34 5.47 3.62
N ALA A 75 9.46 4.47 3.56
CA ALA A 75 8.14 4.56 4.19
C ALA A 75 8.21 4.73 5.71
N ALA A 76 9.29 4.24 6.36
CA ALA A 76 9.50 4.39 7.79
C ALA A 76 9.81 5.83 8.21
N ASP A 77 10.44 6.61 7.32
CA ASP A 77 10.90 7.97 7.59
C ASP A 77 10.11 9.06 6.83
N PHE A 78 9.16 8.65 6.02
CA PHE A 78 8.36 9.54 5.19
C PHE A 78 7.51 10.49 6.04
N LYS A 79 7.58 11.78 5.71
CA LYS A 79 6.79 12.84 6.36
C LYS A 79 5.94 13.56 5.32
N PRO A 80 4.68 13.13 5.13
CA PRO A 80 3.79 13.77 4.17
C PRO A 80 3.52 15.25 4.51
N THR A 81 3.46 16.07 3.48
CA THR A 81 3.05 17.48 3.59
C THR A 81 1.57 17.70 3.34
N GLU A 82 0.83 16.65 3.01
CA GLU A 82 -0.59 16.67 2.74
C GLU A 82 -1.30 15.48 3.39
N LYS A 83 -2.64 15.51 3.39
CA LYS A 83 -3.48 14.43 3.90
C LYS A 83 -4.10 13.64 2.77
N TYR A 84 -4.29 12.34 3.01
CA TYR A 84 -4.81 11.40 2.04
C TYR A 84 -6.15 10.81 2.49
N ASP A 85 -7.04 10.57 1.52
CA ASP A 85 -8.33 9.92 1.72
C ASP A 85 -8.22 8.40 1.65
N PHE A 86 -7.27 7.91 0.84
CA PHE A 86 -7.01 6.50 0.62
C PHE A 86 -5.51 6.21 0.66
N TRP A 87 -5.10 5.40 1.61
CA TRP A 87 -3.72 4.96 1.80
C TRP A 87 -3.62 3.48 1.47
N HIS A 88 -2.85 3.15 0.47
CA HIS A 88 -2.63 1.80 0.02
C HIS A 88 -1.18 1.41 0.25
N ASP A 89 -0.96 0.28 0.90
CA ASP A 89 0.33 -0.34 1.10
C ASP A 89 0.23 -1.82 0.74
N ARG A 90 0.94 -2.22 -0.29
CA ARG A 90 1.06 -3.63 -0.65
C ARG A 90 2.51 -4.02 -0.71
N ALA A 91 2.92 -4.88 0.22
CA ALA A 91 4.26 -5.44 0.33
C ALA A 91 5.37 -4.41 0.65
N ALA A 92 5.02 -3.26 1.29
CA ALA A 92 5.99 -2.35 1.87
C ALA A 92 6.02 -2.48 3.41
N PHE A 93 4.87 -2.50 4.06
CA PHE A 93 4.74 -2.58 5.51
C PHE A 93 5.48 -3.79 6.13
N HIS A 94 5.55 -4.92 5.45
CA HIS A 94 6.21 -6.12 5.99
C HIS A 94 7.74 -6.01 6.07
N PHE A 95 8.36 -5.04 5.39
CA PHE A 95 9.79 -4.77 5.54
C PHE A 95 10.13 -4.03 6.84
N LEU A 96 9.14 -3.46 7.52
CA LEU A 96 9.30 -2.84 8.83
C LEU A 96 9.38 -3.95 9.90
N THR A 97 10.58 -4.41 10.18
CA THR A 97 10.79 -5.56 11.07
C THR A 97 10.98 -5.17 12.54
N ARG A 98 11.38 -3.92 12.80
CA ARG A 98 11.54 -3.37 14.16
C ARG A 98 10.25 -2.70 14.61
N ASP A 99 9.89 -2.86 15.88
CA ASP A 99 8.67 -2.23 16.45
C ASP A 99 8.70 -0.71 16.31
N SER A 100 9.87 -0.07 16.49
CA SER A 100 10.03 1.38 16.31
C SER A 100 9.74 1.85 14.90
N GLU A 101 10.06 1.06 13.87
CA GLU A 101 9.72 1.39 12.48
C GLU A 101 8.22 1.28 12.23
N VAL A 102 7.60 0.22 12.76
CA VAL A 102 6.16 0.02 12.68
C VAL A 102 5.40 1.15 13.37
N GLU A 103 5.82 1.55 14.58
CA GLU A 103 5.24 2.67 15.32
C GLU A 103 5.39 3.99 14.55
N SER A 104 6.59 4.30 14.06
CA SER A 104 6.85 5.50 13.25
C SER A 104 5.98 5.55 11.99
N TYR A 105 5.84 4.42 11.29
CA TYR A 105 4.98 4.31 10.11
C TYR A 105 3.51 4.56 10.48
N ILE A 106 3.00 3.92 11.51
CA ILE A 106 1.61 4.08 11.95
C ILE A 106 1.31 5.53 12.39
N ASP A 107 2.25 6.17 13.10
CA ASP A 107 2.14 7.57 13.48
C ASP A 107 2.09 8.48 12.24
N THR A 108 2.92 8.22 11.25
CA THR A 108 2.88 8.92 9.96
C THR A 108 1.54 8.76 9.26
N VAL A 109 1.04 7.52 9.14
CA VAL A 109 -0.24 7.22 8.50
C VAL A 109 -1.38 7.94 9.22
N GLN A 110 -1.45 7.83 10.56
CA GLN A 110 -2.54 8.43 11.31
C GLN A 110 -2.53 9.97 11.24
N GLN A 111 -1.36 10.59 11.22
CA GLN A 111 -1.23 12.04 11.08
C GLN A 111 -1.57 12.53 9.68
N SER A 112 -1.34 11.71 8.67
CA SER A 112 -1.42 12.09 7.25
C SER A 112 -2.67 11.58 6.53
N MET A 113 -3.58 10.95 7.24
CA MET A 113 -4.88 10.58 6.68
C MET A 113 -5.97 11.57 7.08
N CYS A 114 -6.91 11.80 6.17
CA CYS A 114 -8.14 12.52 6.46
C CYS A 114 -9.00 11.76 7.49
N PRO A 115 -9.85 12.43 8.29
CA PRO A 115 -10.86 11.75 9.10
C PRO A 115 -11.70 10.79 8.23
N HIS A 116 -11.96 9.60 8.73
CA HIS A 116 -12.69 8.53 8.03
C HIS A 116 -12.00 7.98 6.75
N GLY A 117 -10.77 8.39 6.48
CA GLY A 117 -9.96 7.85 5.39
C GLY A 117 -9.77 6.34 5.49
N ILE A 118 -9.52 5.72 4.36
CA ILE A 118 -9.37 4.26 4.23
C ILE A 118 -7.90 3.89 4.13
N LEU A 119 -7.45 3.01 5.02
CA LEU A 119 -6.13 2.40 5.00
C LEU A 119 -6.25 0.95 4.54
N ILE A 120 -5.48 0.57 3.53
CA ILE A 120 -5.33 -0.81 3.06
C ILE A 120 -3.89 -1.24 3.29
N ILE A 121 -3.72 -2.37 3.99
CA ILE A 121 -2.42 -3.03 4.13
C ILE A 121 -2.51 -4.45 3.60
N GLY A 122 -1.67 -4.78 2.62
CA GLY A 122 -1.47 -6.11 2.07
C GLY A 122 -0.05 -6.59 2.32
N THR A 123 0.13 -7.65 3.09
CA THR A 123 1.44 -8.19 3.48
C THR A 123 1.43 -9.71 3.46
N PHE A 124 2.59 -10.36 3.61
CA PHE A 124 2.60 -11.80 3.78
C PHE A 124 1.94 -12.21 5.10
N SER A 125 1.04 -13.19 4.99
CA SER A 125 0.40 -13.80 6.16
C SER A 125 1.39 -14.71 6.90
N THR A 126 0.98 -15.22 8.06
CA THR A 126 1.75 -16.22 8.82
C THR A 126 1.96 -17.53 8.05
N ASN A 127 1.17 -17.78 6.99
CA ASN A 127 1.32 -18.91 6.08
C ASN A 127 2.10 -18.55 4.80
N GLY A 128 2.52 -17.30 4.67
CA GLY A 128 3.28 -16.81 3.53
C GLY A 128 4.79 -16.98 3.70
N PRO A 129 5.57 -16.46 2.74
CA PRO A 129 7.03 -16.45 2.83
C PRO A 129 7.55 -15.66 4.02
N LYS A 130 8.73 -16.04 4.53
CA LYS A 130 9.47 -15.31 5.58
C LYS A 130 10.44 -14.28 5.01
N LYS A 131 10.66 -14.28 3.69
CA LYS A 131 11.52 -13.35 2.97
C LYS A 131 10.80 -12.83 1.73
N CYS A 132 11.10 -11.58 1.39
CA CYS A 132 10.68 -10.95 0.13
C CYS A 132 11.94 -10.47 -0.59
N SER A 133 12.16 -10.93 -1.82
CA SER A 133 13.37 -10.60 -2.61
C SER A 133 14.69 -10.85 -1.84
N GLY A 134 14.74 -11.91 -1.03
CA GLY A 134 15.91 -12.26 -0.22
C GLY A 134 16.03 -11.52 1.12
N ILE A 135 15.20 -10.51 1.37
CA ILE A 135 15.19 -9.70 2.59
C ILE A 135 14.22 -10.31 3.60
N ASP A 136 14.60 -10.38 4.86
CA ASP A 136 13.73 -10.81 5.95
C ASP A 136 12.57 -9.83 6.12
N ILE A 137 11.37 -10.38 6.36
CA ILE A 137 10.16 -9.60 6.53
C ILE A 137 9.41 -10.04 7.79
N ARG A 138 8.50 -9.19 8.25
CA ARG A 138 7.56 -9.49 9.33
C ARG A 138 6.26 -10.01 8.75
N GLN A 139 5.87 -11.22 9.15
CA GLN A 139 4.57 -11.81 8.79
C GLN A 139 3.48 -11.32 9.75
N TYR A 140 2.24 -11.27 9.27
CA TYR A 140 1.10 -10.83 10.07
C TYR A 140 -0.06 -11.82 10.00
N SER A 141 -0.74 -12.03 11.14
CA SER A 141 -2.11 -12.53 11.20
C SER A 141 -3.09 -11.35 11.27
N GLU A 142 -4.40 -11.62 11.18
CA GLU A 142 -5.42 -10.60 11.41
C GLU A 142 -5.27 -9.98 12.80
N GLU A 143 -5.10 -10.80 13.84
CA GLU A 143 -4.98 -10.35 15.22
C GLU A 143 -3.76 -9.45 15.41
N SER A 144 -2.60 -9.85 14.89
CA SER A 144 -1.37 -9.07 15.02
C SER A 144 -1.43 -7.76 14.23
N MET A 145 -2.05 -7.75 13.04
CA MET A 145 -2.25 -6.52 12.26
C MET A 145 -3.20 -5.56 12.97
N VAL A 146 -4.33 -6.06 13.46
CA VAL A 146 -5.29 -5.25 14.21
C VAL A 146 -4.68 -4.70 15.49
N ALA A 147 -3.88 -5.49 16.22
CA ALA A 147 -3.21 -5.05 17.44
C ALA A 147 -2.32 -3.83 17.20
N GLN A 148 -1.64 -3.75 16.05
CA GLN A 148 -0.81 -2.60 15.68
C GLN A 148 -1.62 -1.33 15.41
N LEU A 149 -2.80 -1.46 14.81
CA LEU A 149 -3.55 -0.33 14.22
C LEU A 149 -4.74 0.14 15.07
N LYS A 150 -5.25 -0.68 16.00
CA LYS A 150 -6.49 -0.45 16.76
C LYS A 150 -6.54 0.87 17.55
N LYS A 151 -5.39 1.48 17.85
CA LYS A 151 -5.31 2.75 18.57
C LYS A 151 -5.92 3.92 17.77
N TYR A 152 -5.79 3.87 16.44
CA TYR A 152 -6.16 4.97 15.55
C TYR A 152 -7.15 4.58 14.45
N PHE A 153 -7.36 3.27 14.27
CA PHE A 153 -8.12 2.73 13.14
C PHE A 153 -9.08 1.64 13.57
N HIS A 154 -10.30 1.71 13.04
CA HIS A 154 -11.27 0.61 13.11
C HIS A 154 -11.05 -0.38 11.98
N LYS A 155 -10.91 -1.66 12.30
CA LYS A 155 -10.89 -2.72 11.30
C LYS A 155 -12.24 -2.78 10.58
N VAL A 156 -12.20 -2.83 9.25
CA VAL A 156 -13.38 -3.07 8.42
C VAL A 156 -13.41 -4.54 8.00
N LYS A 157 -12.32 -5.03 7.38
CA LYS A 157 -12.25 -6.42 6.89
C LYS A 157 -10.81 -6.87 6.78
N CYS A 158 -10.54 -8.14 7.13
CA CYS A 158 -9.32 -8.84 6.77
C CYS A 158 -9.65 -10.15 6.04
N PHE A 159 -8.80 -10.58 5.12
CA PHE A 159 -8.87 -11.86 4.45
C PHE A 159 -7.50 -12.28 3.92
N THR A 160 -7.30 -13.56 3.70
CA THR A 160 -6.08 -14.09 3.07
C THR A 160 -6.36 -14.47 1.63
N ILE A 161 -5.32 -14.38 0.79
CA ILE A 161 -5.38 -14.77 -0.62
C ILE A 161 -4.03 -15.33 -1.06
N ASP A 162 -4.07 -16.39 -1.85
CA ASP A 162 -2.88 -16.93 -2.50
C ASP A 162 -2.58 -16.17 -3.79
N HIS A 163 -1.33 -15.75 -3.90
CA HIS A 163 -0.78 -15.16 -5.11
C HIS A 163 0.23 -16.12 -5.73
N ILE A 164 0.00 -16.49 -6.99
CA ILE A 164 0.96 -17.30 -7.76
C ILE A 164 1.94 -16.37 -8.45
N THR A 165 3.22 -16.51 -8.12
CA THR A 165 4.29 -15.75 -8.76
C THR A 165 4.50 -16.23 -10.21
N PRO A 166 5.17 -15.45 -11.08
CA PRO A 166 5.52 -15.90 -12.43
C PRO A 166 6.38 -17.17 -12.45
N SER A 167 7.11 -17.45 -11.37
CA SER A 167 7.90 -18.69 -11.20
C SER A 167 7.08 -19.88 -10.68
N GLY A 168 5.77 -19.71 -10.47
CA GLY A 168 4.86 -20.77 -9.98
C GLY A 168 4.85 -20.94 -8.45
N ALA A 169 5.60 -20.15 -7.69
CA ALA A 169 5.56 -20.23 -6.23
C ALA A 169 4.30 -19.56 -5.67
N THR A 170 3.72 -20.17 -4.65
CA THR A 170 2.57 -19.59 -3.94
C THR A 170 3.03 -18.68 -2.83
N GLN A 171 2.49 -17.48 -2.80
CA GLN A 171 2.68 -16.49 -1.73
C GLN A 171 1.34 -16.18 -1.09
N ASN A 172 1.16 -16.57 0.18
CA ASN A 172 -0.07 -16.26 0.90
C ASN A 172 0.02 -14.86 1.52
N TYR A 173 -0.89 -13.99 1.08
CA TYR A 173 -1.04 -12.61 1.58
C TYR A 173 -2.21 -12.53 2.55
N ILE A 174 -2.09 -11.62 3.52
CA ILE A 174 -3.23 -11.06 4.25
C ILE A 174 -3.45 -9.63 3.78
N PHE A 175 -4.69 -9.30 3.45
CA PHE A 175 -5.14 -7.94 3.19
C PHE A 175 -6.09 -7.50 4.28
N CYS A 176 -5.81 -6.37 4.89
CA CYS A 176 -6.68 -5.75 5.88
C CYS A 176 -7.05 -4.33 5.44
N SER A 177 -8.32 -3.99 5.60
CA SER A 177 -8.84 -2.65 5.42
C SER A 177 -9.28 -2.07 6.74
N PHE A 178 -8.97 -0.79 6.92
CA PHE A 178 -9.26 -0.03 8.13
C PHE A 178 -9.85 1.32 7.78
N ARG A 179 -10.61 1.88 8.70
CA ARG A 179 -11.10 3.26 8.65
C ARG A 179 -10.48 4.06 9.77
N LYS A 180 -9.95 5.23 9.46
CA LYS A 180 -9.44 6.15 10.46
C LYS A 180 -10.58 6.63 11.38
N MET A 181 -10.32 6.61 12.68
CA MET A 181 -11.20 7.17 13.71
C MET A 181 -11.23 8.70 13.67
#